data_a455f2a81fde8cfe4c2838647a71a6ba
#
_entry.id   a455f2a81fde8cfe4c2838647a71a6ba
#
_cell.length_a   1.000
_cell.length_b   1.000
_cell.length_c   1.000
_cell.angle_alpha   90.00
_cell.angle_beta   90.00
_cell.angle_gamma   90.00
#
_symmetry.space_group_name_H-M   'P 1'
#
loop_
_entity.id
_entity.type
_entity.pdbx_description
1 polymer ?
#
loop_
_entity_poly.entity_id
_entity_poly.type
_entity_poly.pdbx_seq_one_letter_code
_entity_poly.pdbx_strand_id
1 'polypeptide(L)' 'MRENQDHLNILRKIKKNPSLSQRELASDLGFSLGKLNYCLKALKQKGH' A
#
# COMPACT_ATOMS: atom_id res chain seq x y z
N MET A 1 -5.08 14.30 -2.29
CA MET A 1 -6.16 13.70 -2.70
C MET A 1 -6.18 12.22 -2.67
N ARG A 2 -6.46 11.52 -3.77
CA ARG A 2 -6.63 10.10 -3.70
C ARG A 2 -5.37 9.36 -3.36
N GLU A 3 -4.24 9.85 -3.82
CA GLU A 3 -2.98 9.20 -3.53
C GLU A 3 -2.68 9.17 -2.04
N ASN A 4 -2.97 10.26 -1.36
CA ASN A 4 -2.76 10.30 0.08
C ASN A 4 -3.64 9.31 0.80
N GLN A 5 -4.88 9.19 0.35
CA GLN A 5 -5.80 8.24 0.95
C GLN A 5 -5.34 6.81 0.71
N ASP A 6 -4.85 6.54 -0.50
CA ASP A 6 -4.34 5.21 -0.83
C ASP A 6 -3.15 4.85 0.03
N HIS A 7 -2.26 5.81 0.23
CA HIS A 7 -1.08 5.57 1.07
C HIS A 7 -1.48 5.28 2.51
N LEU A 8 -2.45 6.02 3.02
CA LEU A 8 -2.93 5.78 4.38
C LEU A 8 -3.55 4.40 4.51
N ASN A 9 -4.32 4.00 3.51
CA ASN A 9 -4.95 2.69 3.52
C ASN A 9 -3.91 1.58 3.54
N ILE A 10 -2.86 1.75 2.75
CA ILE A 10 -1.78 0.76 2.71
C ILE A 10 -1.10 0.67 4.07
N LEU A 11 -0.77 1.81 4.66
CA LEU A 11 -0.10 1.83 5.95
C LEU A 11 -0.94 1.19 7.03
N ARG A 12 -2.24 1.46 7.01
CA ARG A 12 -3.15 0.88 7.99
C ARG A 12 -3.19 -0.64 7.86
N LYS A 13 -3.25 -1.13 6.62
CA LYS A 13 -3.30 -2.56 6.40
C LYS A 13 -2.03 -3.24 6.86
N ILE A 14 -0.91 -2.66 6.55
CA ILE A 14 0.38 -3.22 6.95
C ILE A 14 0.49 -3.27 8.46
N LYS A 15 0.04 -2.21 9.11
CA LYS A 15 0.11 -2.13 10.56
C LYS A 15 -0.78 -3.19 11.20
N LYS A 16 -1.93 -3.42 10.59
CA LYS A 16 -2.89 -4.37 11.13
C LYS A 16 -2.46 -5.80 10.87
N ASN A 17 -1.90 -6.05 9.70
CA ASN A 17 -1.49 -7.40 9.30
C ASN A 17 -0.12 -7.35 8.66
N PRO A 18 0.93 -7.30 9.46
CA PRO A 18 2.28 -7.17 8.88
C PRO A 18 2.75 -8.38 8.10
N SER A 19 2.06 -9.51 8.23
CA SER A 19 2.46 -10.68 7.47
C SER A 19 1.76 -10.80 6.12
N LEU A 20 0.95 -9.84 5.74
CA LEU A 20 0.30 -9.89 4.44
C LEU A 20 1.31 -9.79 3.32
N SER A 21 1.15 -10.62 2.30
CA SER A 21 1.96 -10.50 1.10
C SER A 21 1.48 -9.32 0.27
N GLN A 22 2.30 -8.88 -0.67
CA GLN A 22 1.91 -7.77 -1.54
C GLN A 22 0.65 -8.12 -2.32
N ARG A 23 0.54 -9.35 -2.77
CA ARG A 23 -0.62 -9.78 -3.52
C ARG A 23 -1.88 -9.70 -2.67
N GLU A 24 -1.80 -10.19 -1.45
CA GLU A 24 -2.94 -10.13 -0.55
C GLU A 24 -3.30 -8.70 -0.21
N LEU A 25 -2.30 -7.89 0.00
CA LEU A 25 -2.52 -6.49 0.33
C LEU A 25 -3.23 -5.78 -0.82
N ALA A 26 -2.77 -6.01 -2.04
CA ALA A 26 -3.39 -5.40 -3.20
C ALA A 26 -4.84 -5.85 -3.35
N SER A 27 -5.09 -7.14 -3.13
CA SER A 27 -6.43 -7.67 -3.24
C SER A 27 -7.36 -7.03 -2.21
N ASP A 28 -6.89 -6.91 -0.98
CA ASP A 28 -7.69 -6.32 0.08
C ASP A 28 -8.04 -4.88 -0.19
N LEU A 29 -7.12 -4.16 -0.81
CA LEU A 29 -7.32 -2.75 -1.09
C LEU A 29 -8.00 -2.51 -2.44
N GLY A 30 -8.16 -3.55 -3.24
CA GLY A 30 -8.72 -3.41 -4.56
C GLY A 30 -7.76 -2.80 -5.55
N PHE A 31 -6.46 -2.94 -5.30
CA PHE A 31 -5.42 -2.42 -6.17
C PHE A 31 -4.88 -3.51 -7.07
N SER A 32 -4.33 -3.11 -8.21
CA SER A 32 -3.50 -4.03 -8.97
C SER A 32 -2.13 -4.09 -8.32
N LEU A 33 -1.38 -5.15 -8.62
CA LEU A 33 -0.04 -5.26 -8.08
C LEU A 33 0.85 -4.10 -8.54
N GLY A 34 0.66 -3.68 -9.78
CA GLY A 34 1.42 -2.55 -10.31
C GLY A 34 1.15 -1.28 -9.52
N LYS A 35 -0.11 -1.03 -9.24
CA LYS A 35 -0.48 0.16 -8.48
C LYS A 35 0.08 0.09 -7.07
N LEU A 36 -0.02 -1.07 -6.44
CA LEU A 36 0.49 -1.24 -5.09
C LEU A 36 1.99 -1.00 -5.06
N ASN A 37 2.72 -1.57 -6.00
CA ASN A 37 4.16 -1.39 -6.07
C ASN A 37 4.53 0.07 -6.26
N TYR A 38 3.78 0.76 -7.10
CA TYR A 38 4.01 2.18 -7.31
C TYR A 38 3.83 2.96 -6.02
N CYS A 39 2.76 2.67 -5.29
CA CYS A 39 2.48 3.36 -4.04
C CYS A 39 3.53 3.07 -2.98
N LEU A 40 3.95 1.81 -2.89
CA LEU A 40 4.98 1.43 -1.91
C LEU A 40 6.29 2.13 -2.22
N LYS A 41 6.62 2.24 -3.49
CA LYS A 41 7.84 2.91 -3.88
C LYS A 41 7.78 4.39 -3.53
N ALA A 42 6.64 5.01 -3.76
CA ALA A 42 6.47 6.41 -3.42
C ALA A 42 6.57 6.65 -1.92
N LEU A 43 5.98 5.76 -1.14
CA LEU A 43 6.06 5.86 0.31
C LEU A 43 7.50 5.73 0.79
N LYS A 44 8.23 4.81 0.19
CA LYS A 44 9.61 4.58 0.57
C LYS A 44 10.45 5.81 0.27
N GLN A 45 10.21 6.44 -0.87
CA GLN A 45 10.97 7.62 -1.23
C GLN A 45 10.67 8.78 -0.30
N LYS A 46 9.43 8.94 0.09
CA LYS A 46 9.05 10.04 0.95
C LYS A 46 9.40 9.78 2.39
N GLY A 47 9.24 8.55 2.81
CA GLY A 47 9.39 8.21 4.20
C GLY A 47 10.82 8.12 4.67
N HIS A 48 11.70 7.76 3.74
CA HIS A 48 13.09 7.50 4.12
C HIS A 48 13.31 7.41 5.61
#